data_bfcf9dc04d7f4e8c8f3e2084ea004c5b
#
_entry.id   bfcf9dc04d7f4e8c8f3e2084ea004c5b
#
_cell.length_a   1.000
_cell.length_b   1.000
_cell.length_c   1.000
_cell.angle_alpha   90.00
_cell.angle_beta   90.00
_cell.angle_gamma   90.00
#
_symmetry.space_group_name_H-M   'P 1'
#
loop_
_entity.id
_entity.type
_entity.pdbx_description
1 polymer ?
#
loop_
_entity_poly.entity_id
_entity_poly.type
_entity_poly.pdbx_seq_one_letter_code
_entity_poly.pdbx_strand_id
1 'polypeptide(L)'
;MTKKLLFLSYYFPPVQVSSSIRIRHFYEGFIANGFTISVFTGKFPKKMAGEHTMNLPISKIYHIPLIGLRRLLSNFILTHYTLPLLWKKKVFISSLLTFRNRIPFNIIIGNGGLIYLWIAYFKAVKWIKDDKITHIFTSYSPMVDHSIAFLLKCTFPHLHWMADFRDLPVDVKYPHYLNHSFCKYFLKHLLKKADAVITASKGIANELEKFCTKINIYSGCISPEEVHRPTIISPSFTINYTGSIYPDYQDLSPLVKVILSLIEEGKMNKKDIIWTYCGLHPCQYEQWLIPHFPKEQIDIKAYLPLSEAQKRQREATINLVLTWSTSVQKGILTTKLFEYLATGKPILVLTNGVLETEMKRILSCYQTEGYFQNSENKRLKDWITTIYKGWKNNQIHHCDRKKIAQKFSENERNVLIKKVSDRTPTRKNT
;
A
#
# COMPACT_ATOMS: atom_id res chain seq x y z
N MET A 1 21.24 13.58 23.90
CA MET A 1 21.85 13.39 22.56
C MET A 1 20.76 13.26 21.54
N THR A 2 20.80 14.02 20.45
CA THR A 2 19.83 13.89 19.33
C THR A 2 19.98 12.52 18.68
N LYS A 3 18.89 11.77 18.55
CA LYS A 3 18.86 10.48 17.86
C LYS A 3 19.02 10.71 16.34
N LYS A 4 20.05 10.12 15.72
CA LYS A 4 20.32 10.25 14.29
C LYS A 4 19.92 8.98 13.56
N LEU A 5 19.05 9.11 12.55
CA LEU A 5 18.42 8.01 11.82
C LEU A 5 18.88 7.97 10.35
N LEU A 6 19.32 6.82 9.89
CA LEU A 6 19.42 6.49 8.48
C LEU A 6 18.11 5.87 8.01
N PHE A 7 17.41 6.57 7.14
CA PHE A 7 16.13 6.14 6.58
C PHE A 7 16.37 5.58 5.18
N LEU A 8 16.33 4.26 5.05
CA LEU A 8 16.50 3.56 3.79
C LEU A 8 15.13 3.23 3.19
N SER A 9 14.78 3.86 2.09
CA SER A 9 13.54 3.62 1.39
C SER A 9 13.70 3.81 -0.10
N TYR A 10 13.67 2.70 -0.84
CA TYR A 10 13.73 2.70 -2.30
C TYR A 10 12.69 3.64 -2.93
N TYR A 11 11.44 3.61 -2.40
CA TYR A 11 10.36 4.49 -2.80
C TYR A 11 10.11 5.55 -1.73
N PHE A 12 10.85 6.63 -1.75
CA PHE A 12 10.62 7.77 -0.85
C PHE A 12 9.84 8.89 -1.57
N PRO A 13 8.97 9.64 -0.88
CA PRO A 13 8.35 10.83 -1.47
C PRO A 13 9.38 11.78 -2.13
N PRO A 14 9.06 12.42 -3.24
CA PRO A 14 7.74 12.63 -3.85
C PRO A 14 7.27 11.55 -4.83
N VAL A 15 7.90 10.37 -4.84
CA VAL A 15 7.47 9.25 -5.72
C VAL A 15 6.05 8.81 -5.33
N GLN A 16 5.12 8.88 -6.27
CA GLN A 16 3.72 8.52 -6.03
C GLN A 16 3.47 7.03 -6.28
N VAL A 17 3.68 6.25 -5.26
CA VAL A 17 3.28 4.83 -5.19
C VAL A 17 2.57 4.59 -3.86
N SER A 18 1.71 3.58 -3.77
CA SER A 18 0.94 3.29 -2.54
C SER A 18 1.79 3.18 -1.27
N SER A 19 3.03 2.74 -1.43
CA SER A 19 4.00 2.66 -0.33
C SER A 19 4.46 4.02 0.20
N SER A 20 4.48 5.05 -0.62
CA SER A 20 4.99 6.36 -0.23
C SER A 20 4.19 7.01 0.89
N ILE A 21 2.89 6.71 1.00
CA ILE A 21 2.02 7.20 2.07
C ILE A 21 2.50 6.66 3.42
N ARG A 22 2.72 5.34 3.53
CA ARG A 22 3.22 4.72 4.75
C ARG A 22 4.63 5.21 5.11
N ILE A 23 5.49 5.34 4.11
CA ILE A 23 6.86 5.87 4.26
C ILE A 23 6.82 7.30 4.81
N ARG A 24 5.95 8.13 4.26
CA ARG A 24 5.73 9.50 4.74
C ARG A 24 5.30 9.52 6.21
N HIS A 25 4.32 8.70 6.59
CA HIS A 25 3.86 8.62 7.98
C HIS A 25 4.98 8.26 8.94
N PHE A 26 5.82 7.28 8.60
CA PHE A 26 6.98 6.95 9.44
C PHE A 26 7.99 8.09 9.50
N TYR A 27 8.28 8.72 8.36
CA TYR A 27 9.20 9.85 8.32
C TYR A 27 8.74 11.00 9.23
N GLU A 28 7.48 11.43 9.08
CA GLU A 28 6.86 12.47 9.92
C GLU A 28 6.86 12.07 11.40
N GLY A 29 6.57 10.81 11.69
CA GLY A 29 6.58 10.29 13.06
C GLY A 29 7.96 10.27 13.68
N PHE A 30 9.01 9.95 12.93
CA PHE A 30 10.39 10.05 13.44
C PHE A 30 10.81 11.51 13.71
N ILE A 31 10.43 12.44 12.83
CA ILE A 31 10.65 13.89 13.09
C ILE A 31 9.94 14.31 14.37
N ALA A 32 8.67 13.96 14.54
CA ALA A 32 7.88 14.27 15.74
C ALA A 32 8.50 13.69 17.03
N ASN A 33 9.26 12.59 16.92
CA ASN A 33 9.99 11.99 18.04
C ASN A 33 11.45 12.51 18.16
N GLY A 34 11.79 13.62 17.51
CA GLY A 34 13.08 14.32 17.68
C GLY A 34 14.26 13.67 16.96
N PHE A 35 14.02 12.88 15.91
CA PHE A 35 15.11 12.32 15.11
C PHE A 35 15.60 13.30 14.05
N THR A 36 16.92 13.38 13.91
CA THR A 36 17.56 13.97 12.73
C THR A 36 17.72 12.88 11.68
N ILE A 37 17.11 13.07 10.50
CA ILE A 37 16.96 12.01 9.50
C ILE A 37 17.83 12.27 8.28
N SER A 38 18.63 11.28 7.90
CA SER A 38 19.33 11.18 6.62
C SER A 38 18.66 10.12 5.74
N VAL A 39 18.25 10.47 4.52
CA VAL A 39 17.45 9.60 3.64
C VAL A 39 18.30 9.04 2.51
N PHE A 40 18.15 7.73 2.24
CA PHE A 40 18.63 7.08 1.02
C PHE A 40 17.44 6.58 0.24
N THR A 41 17.36 6.96 -1.03
CA THR A 41 16.24 6.59 -1.93
C THR A 41 16.72 6.39 -3.36
N GLY A 42 15.91 5.70 -4.18
CA GLY A 42 16.16 5.57 -5.60
C GLY A 42 15.97 6.89 -6.34
N LYS A 43 16.79 7.14 -7.36
CA LYS A 43 16.64 8.32 -8.24
C LYS A 43 15.61 8.01 -9.34
N PHE A 44 14.37 8.34 -9.10
CA PHE A 44 13.28 8.17 -10.06
C PHE A 44 13.15 9.33 -11.05
N PRO A 45 12.58 9.10 -12.26
CA PRO A 45 12.24 10.19 -13.18
C PRO A 45 11.24 11.16 -12.58
N LYS A 46 11.35 12.45 -12.92
CA LYS A 46 10.44 13.50 -12.45
C LYS A 46 8.96 13.20 -12.73
N LYS A 47 8.64 12.49 -13.81
CA LYS A 47 7.27 12.07 -14.15
C LYS A 47 6.62 11.14 -13.10
N MET A 48 7.41 10.49 -12.25
CA MET A 48 6.92 9.69 -11.12
C MET A 48 6.82 10.50 -9.82
N ALA A 49 7.33 11.72 -9.82
CA ALA A 49 7.18 12.66 -8.72
C ALA A 49 5.82 13.36 -8.86
N GLY A 50 5.05 13.42 -7.79
CA GLY A 50 3.84 14.22 -7.76
C GLY A 50 4.16 15.71 -7.80
N GLU A 51 3.17 16.51 -8.17
CA GLU A 51 3.26 17.99 -8.23
C GLU A 51 3.50 18.61 -6.84
N HIS A 52 3.19 17.91 -5.77
CA HIS A 52 3.47 18.37 -4.42
C HIS A 52 4.92 18.07 -4.06
N THR A 53 5.77 19.06 -4.21
CA THR A 53 7.04 19.14 -3.50
C THR A 53 6.70 19.10 -2.00
N MET A 54 6.88 17.95 -1.38
CA MET A 54 6.72 17.88 0.07
C MET A 54 7.82 18.72 0.70
N ASN A 55 7.44 19.78 1.39
CA ASN A 55 8.33 20.52 2.28
C ASN A 55 8.59 19.67 3.53
N LEU A 56 9.22 18.52 3.34
CA LEU A 56 9.67 17.71 4.47
C LEU A 56 10.99 18.29 4.96
N PRO A 57 11.18 18.48 6.27
CA PRO A 57 12.44 18.98 6.84
C PRO A 57 13.52 17.89 6.76
N ILE A 58 14.03 17.63 5.55
CA ILE A 58 15.06 16.64 5.30
C ILE A 58 16.42 17.28 5.54
N SER A 59 17.16 16.76 6.51
CA SER A 59 18.51 17.27 6.81
C SER A 59 19.51 16.87 5.72
N LYS A 60 19.35 15.66 5.14
CA LYS A 60 20.24 15.12 4.12
C LYS A 60 19.56 14.03 3.31
N ILE A 61 19.60 14.10 2.00
CA ILE A 61 19.06 13.07 1.08
C ILE A 61 20.10 12.65 0.06
N TYR A 62 20.19 11.35 -0.19
CA TYR A 62 21.01 10.77 -1.23
C TYR A 62 20.15 9.96 -2.21
N HIS A 63 20.12 10.42 -3.45
CA HIS A 63 19.44 9.74 -4.54
C HIS A 63 20.37 8.75 -5.20
N ILE A 64 20.15 7.45 -4.98
CA ILE A 64 20.94 6.38 -5.55
C ILE A 64 20.57 6.22 -7.03
N PRO A 65 21.53 6.28 -7.96
CA PRO A 65 21.27 6.08 -9.37
C PRO A 65 20.62 4.70 -9.62
N LEU A 66 19.50 4.68 -10.32
CA LEU A 66 18.89 3.44 -10.79
C LEU A 66 19.59 3.05 -12.09
N ILE A 67 20.66 2.28 -11.96
CA ILE A 67 21.41 1.75 -13.10
C ILE A 67 20.69 0.49 -13.57
N GLY A 68 20.11 0.52 -14.76
CA GLY A 68 19.53 -0.68 -15.35
C GLY A 68 18.26 -0.44 -16.18
N LEU A 69 17.75 -1.52 -16.71
CA LEU A 69 16.62 -1.64 -17.62
C LEU A 69 15.35 -0.91 -17.15
N ARG A 70 15.20 -0.72 -15.85
CA ARG A 70 14.03 -0.01 -15.28
C ARG A 70 13.99 1.47 -15.62
N ARG A 71 15.11 2.15 -15.80
CA ARG A 71 15.14 3.55 -16.26
C ARG A 71 14.66 3.67 -17.71
N LEU A 72 15.02 2.68 -18.54
CA LEU A 72 14.53 2.57 -19.92
C LEU A 72 13.04 2.16 -19.93
N LEU A 73 12.66 1.20 -19.10
CA LEU A 73 11.28 0.70 -19.01
C LEU A 73 10.33 1.65 -18.26
N SER A 74 10.76 2.46 -17.29
CA SER A 74 9.86 3.41 -16.61
C SER A 74 9.34 4.49 -17.54
N ASN A 75 10.17 5.00 -18.45
CA ASN A 75 9.71 5.89 -19.51
C ASN A 75 8.75 5.17 -20.46
N PHE A 76 8.98 3.89 -20.73
CA PHE A 76 8.17 3.09 -21.63
C PHE A 76 6.86 2.62 -20.98
N ILE A 77 6.87 2.20 -19.73
CA ILE A 77 5.68 1.75 -19.00
C ILE A 77 4.70 2.91 -18.81
N LEU A 78 5.17 4.10 -18.40
CA LEU A 78 4.31 5.27 -18.19
C LEU A 78 3.69 5.80 -19.48
N THR A 79 4.39 5.67 -20.62
CA THR A 79 3.86 6.11 -21.92
C THR A 79 2.94 5.07 -22.58
N HIS A 80 3.00 3.81 -22.17
CA HIS A 80 2.31 2.71 -22.87
C HIS A 80 1.07 2.16 -22.16
N TYR A 81 0.79 2.55 -20.92
CA TYR A 81 -0.51 2.25 -20.30
C TYR A 81 -1.67 3.01 -20.94
N THR A 82 -1.38 4.04 -21.73
CA THR A 82 -2.40 4.90 -22.38
C THR A 82 -2.59 4.66 -23.88
N LEU A 83 -1.77 3.79 -24.53
CA LEU A 83 -1.85 3.53 -25.96
C LEU A 83 -2.07 2.05 -26.26
N PRO A 84 -2.95 1.70 -27.25
CA PRO A 84 -3.08 0.33 -27.73
C PRO A 84 -1.76 -0.10 -28.40
N LEU A 85 -0.98 -0.91 -27.69
CA LEU A 85 0.32 -1.37 -28.16
C LEU A 85 0.14 -2.47 -29.21
N LEU A 86 0.82 -2.37 -30.34
CA LEU A 86 0.90 -3.43 -31.32
C LEU A 86 1.36 -4.73 -30.61
N TRP A 87 0.67 -5.82 -30.83
CA TRP A 87 0.80 -7.10 -30.12
C TRP A 87 2.26 -7.62 -30.01
N LYS A 88 3.06 -7.43 -31.06
CA LYS A 88 4.50 -7.78 -31.08
C LYS A 88 5.32 -7.05 -30.03
N LYS A 89 5.02 -5.78 -29.73
CA LYS A 89 5.70 -5.02 -28.66
C LYS A 89 5.28 -5.48 -27.26
N LYS A 90 4.03 -5.89 -27.08
CA LYS A 90 3.57 -6.49 -25.79
C LYS A 90 4.32 -7.79 -25.48
N VAL A 91 4.48 -8.68 -26.48
CA VAL A 91 5.20 -9.96 -26.31
C VAL A 91 6.68 -9.71 -25.97
N PHE A 92 7.35 -8.80 -26.66
CA PHE A 92 8.74 -8.46 -26.39
C PHE A 92 8.94 -7.91 -24.98
N ILE A 93 8.09 -7.00 -24.53
CA ILE A 93 8.16 -6.42 -23.18
C ILE A 93 7.85 -7.46 -22.11
N SER A 94 6.83 -8.30 -22.34
CA SER A 94 6.51 -9.40 -21.44
C SER A 94 7.71 -10.36 -21.30
N SER A 95 8.37 -10.72 -22.41
CA SER A 95 9.56 -11.56 -22.41
C SER A 95 10.72 -10.91 -21.66
N LEU A 96 10.93 -9.61 -21.86
CA LEU A 96 11.98 -8.84 -21.17
C LEU A 96 11.71 -8.72 -19.66
N LEU A 97 10.48 -8.51 -19.26
CA LEU A 97 10.06 -8.49 -17.84
C LEU A 97 10.20 -9.87 -17.23
N THR A 98 9.85 -10.92 -17.96
CA THR A 98 10.00 -12.32 -17.51
C THR A 98 11.47 -12.65 -17.32
N PHE A 99 12.34 -12.25 -18.27
CA PHE A 99 13.78 -12.42 -18.17
C PHE A 99 14.37 -11.68 -16.97
N ARG A 100 13.98 -10.41 -16.76
CA ARG A 100 14.39 -9.63 -15.59
C ARG A 100 14.00 -10.27 -14.26
N ASN A 101 12.83 -10.94 -14.22
CA ASN A 101 12.32 -11.59 -13.02
C ASN A 101 12.92 -12.98 -12.78
N ARG A 102 13.74 -13.51 -13.72
CA ARG A 102 14.44 -14.79 -13.55
C ARG A 102 15.80 -14.60 -12.87
N ILE A 103 16.23 -15.62 -12.13
CA ILE A 103 17.57 -15.70 -11.55
C ILE A 103 18.57 -15.90 -12.70
N PRO A 104 19.76 -15.25 -12.66
CA PRO A 104 20.29 -14.34 -11.63
C PRO A 104 19.87 -12.87 -11.81
N PHE A 105 19.17 -12.54 -12.88
CA PHE A 105 18.90 -11.16 -13.29
C PHE A 105 18.04 -10.39 -12.30
N ASN A 106 17.12 -11.05 -11.62
CA ASN A 106 16.31 -10.40 -10.58
C ASN A 106 17.14 -9.93 -9.38
N ILE A 107 18.26 -10.58 -9.09
CA ILE A 107 19.19 -10.16 -8.03
C ILE A 107 20.06 -9.00 -8.51
N ILE A 108 20.50 -9.04 -9.78
CA ILE A 108 21.45 -8.08 -10.32
C ILE A 108 20.77 -6.76 -10.70
N ILE A 109 19.61 -6.84 -11.37
CA ILE A 109 18.90 -5.71 -11.98
C ILE A 109 17.43 -5.59 -11.56
N GLY A 110 16.97 -6.40 -10.62
CA GLY A 110 15.64 -6.32 -10.04
C GLY A 110 15.40 -5.01 -9.28
N ASN A 111 14.28 -4.92 -8.59
CA ASN A 111 13.94 -3.74 -7.80
C ASN A 111 15.03 -3.44 -6.75
N GLY A 112 15.90 -2.49 -7.09
CA GLY A 112 17.08 -2.15 -6.31
C GLY A 112 18.36 -2.88 -6.72
N GLY A 113 18.36 -4.16 -7.03
CA GLY A 113 19.50 -4.94 -7.52
C GLY A 113 20.81 -4.82 -6.70
N LEU A 114 21.83 -5.58 -7.10
CA LEU A 114 23.15 -5.56 -6.43
C LEU A 114 23.87 -4.21 -6.54
N ILE A 115 23.73 -3.53 -7.68
CA ILE A 115 24.41 -2.24 -7.90
C ILE A 115 23.85 -1.20 -6.92
N TYR A 116 22.53 -1.12 -6.78
CA TYR A 116 21.90 -0.24 -5.78
C TYR A 116 22.36 -0.60 -4.36
N LEU A 117 22.38 -1.90 -4.03
CA LEU A 117 22.80 -2.38 -2.71
C LEU A 117 24.20 -1.92 -2.36
N TRP A 118 25.18 -2.13 -3.26
CA TRP A 118 26.56 -1.80 -2.98
C TRP A 118 26.81 -0.29 -2.94
N ILE A 119 26.23 0.49 -3.85
CA ILE A 119 26.32 1.96 -3.82
C ILE A 119 25.75 2.50 -2.50
N ALA A 120 24.56 2.02 -2.12
CA ALA A 120 23.92 2.42 -0.87
C ALA A 120 24.75 2.01 0.37
N TYR A 121 25.26 0.78 0.39
CA TYR A 121 26.02 0.27 1.51
C TYR A 121 27.29 1.09 1.75
N PHE A 122 28.16 1.27 0.73
CA PHE A 122 29.41 2.02 0.89
C PHE A 122 29.16 3.49 1.28
N LYS A 123 28.15 4.12 0.69
CA LYS A 123 27.79 5.48 1.04
C LYS A 123 27.24 5.58 2.45
N ALA A 124 26.42 4.60 2.87
CA ALA A 124 25.87 4.52 4.22
C ALA A 124 26.97 4.31 5.28
N VAL A 125 27.96 3.44 5.01
CA VAL A 125 29.12 3.23 5.87
C VAL A 125 29.83 4.56 6.15
N LYS A 126 30.04 5.37 5.10
CA LYS A 126 30.64 6.70 5.25
C LYS A 126 29.77 7.60 6.16
N TRP A 127 28.47 7.71 5.87
CA TRP A 127 27.58 8.60 6.64
C TRP A 127 27.38 8.14 8.09
N ILE A 128 27.38 6.82 8.35
CA ILE A 128 27.31 6.29 9.71
C ILE A 128 28.49 6.78 10.55
N LYS A 129 29.70 6.78 9.98
CA LYS A 129 30.91 7.24 10.65
C LYS A 129 30.95 8.76 10.81
N ASP A 130 30.73 9.50 9.72
CA ASP A 130 30.84 10.96 9.66
C ASP A 130 29.75 11.63 10.51
N ASP A 131 28.50 11.20 10.36
CA ASP A 131 27.36 11.81 11.01
C ASP A 131 27.01 11.17 12.36
N LYS A 132 27.72 10.12 12.80
CA LYS A 132 27.46 9.35 14.04
C LYS A 132 26.02 8.86 14.12
N ILE A 133 25.55 8.22 13.06
CA ILE A 133 24.21 7.64 12.98
C ILE A 133 24.07 6.52 14.01
N THR A 134 22.92 6.47 14.70
CA THR A 134 22.64 5.52 15.77
C THR A 134 21.51 4.55 15.46
N HIS A 135 20.64 4.92 14.51
CA HIS A 135 19.45 4.16 14.17
C HIS A 135 19.34 3.95 12.65
N ILE A 136 18.72 2.84 12.25
CA ILE A 136 18.36 2.54 10.86
C ILE A 136 16.87 2.22 10.82
N PHE A 137 16.17 2.76 9.84
CA PHE A 137 14.82 2.36 9.48
C PHE A 137 14.77 1.89 8.04
N THR A 138 14.06 0.80 7.79
CA THR A 138 13.85 0.23 6.45
C THR A 138 12.41 -0.21 6.27
N SER A 139 11.86 -0.12 5.05
CA SER A 139 10.51 -0.61 4.73
C SER A 139 10.52 -1.53 3.52
N TYR A 140 9.98 -2.73 3.67
CA TYR A 140 9.73 -3.68 2.59
C TYR A 140 8.45 -3.30 1.82
N SER A 141 8.35 -3.31 0.52
CA SER A 141 9.16 -3.79 -0.56
C SER A 141 9.89 -2.62 -1.26
N PRO A 142 11.06 -2.79 -1.86
CA PRO A 142 11.77 -4.04 -2.16
C PRO A 142 12.66 -4.53 -1.00
N MET A 143 13.11 -5.79 -1.06
CA MET A 143 13.96 -6.42 -0.04
C MET A 143 15.35 -5.80 0.06
N VAL A 144 15.80 -5.06 -0.96
CA VAL A 144 17.15 -4.50 -1.01
C VAL A 144 17.45 -3.56 0.17
N ASP A 145 16.48 -2.76 0.61
CA ASP A 145 16.66 -1.84 1.74
C ASP A 145 16.93 -2.62 3.03
N HIS A 146 16.21 -3.73 3.26
CA HIS A 146 16.46 -4.62 4.38
C HIS A 146 17.82 -5.34 4.26
N SER A 147 18.22 -5.71 3.05
CA SER A 147 19.52 -6.34 2.79
C SER A 147 20.68 -5.39 3.11
N ILE A 148 20.55 -4.11 2.73
CA ILE A 148 21.54 -3.07 3.07
C ILE A 148 21.63 -2.91 4.59
N ALA A 149 20.49 -2.78 5.27
CA ALA A 149 20.47 -2.64 6.74
C ALA A 149 21.05 -3.86 7.46
N PHE A 150 20.78 -5.07 6.95
CA PHE A 150 21.39 -6.30 7.46
C PHE A 150 22.92 -6.26 7.39
N LEU A 151 23.48 -5.89 6.24
CA LEU A 151 24.93 -5.74 6.06
C LEU A 151 25.50 -4.65 6.98
N LEU A 152 24.82 -3.50 7.08
CA LEU A 152 25.22 -2.42 7.98
C LEU A 152 25.17 -2.85 9.44
N LYS A 153 24.18 -3.63 9.85
CA LYS A 153 24.06 -4.18 11.21
C LYS A 153 25.15 -5.20 11.51
N CYS A 154 25.61 -5.96 10.51
CA CYS A 154 26.77 -6.85 10.65
C CYS A 154 28.08 -6.05 10.81
N THR A 155 28.23 -4.95 10.08
CA THR A 155 29.43 -4.08 10.14
C THR A 155 29.44 -3.20 11.40
N PHE A 156 28.25 -2.72 11.82
CA PHE A 156 28.06 -1.82 12.97
C PHE A 156 27.03 -2.40 13.93
N PRO A 157 27.38 -3.38 14.79
CA PRO A 157 26.43 -4.07 15.67
C PRO A 157 25.67 -3.16 16.65
N HIS A 158 26.26 -1.99 16.96
CA HIS A 158 25.67 -1.00 17.86
C HIS A 158 24.49 -0.21 17.29
N LEU A 159 24.27 -0.25 15.96
CA LEU A 159 23.14 0.42 15.34
C LEU A 159 21.84 -0.23 15.76
N HIS A 160 20.83 0.58 16.01
CA HIS A 160 19.47 0.11 16.31
C HIS A 160 18.67 0.05 15.01
N TRP A 161 18.29 -1.15 14.57
CA TRP A 161 17.60 -1.36 13.31
C TRP A 161 16.12 -1.71 13.50
N MET A 162 15.25 -0.86 12.94
CA MET A 162 13.80 -1.03 12.86
C MET A 162 13.42 -1.44 11.44
N ALA A 163 12.84 -2.63 11.27
CA ALA A 163 12.47 -3.21 9.99
C ALA A 163 10.95 -3.23 9.83
N ASP A 164 10.41 -2.50 8.84
CA ASP A 164 8.97 -2.44 8.54
C ASP A 164 8.59 -3.36 7.39
N PHE A 165 7.58 -4.22 7.60
CA PHE A 165 7.02 -5.14 6.62
C PHE A 165 5.55 -4.81 6.36
N ARG A 166 5.29 -4.19 5.21
CA ARG A 166 3.92 -3.89 4.77
C ARG A 166 3.30 -4.96 3.90
N ASP A 167 4.13 -5.83 3.30
CA ASP A 167 3.77 -6.95 2.47
C ASP A 167 4.47 -8.21 2.98
N LEU A 168 3.96 -9.39 2.62
CA LEU A 168 4.61 -10.65 2.94
C LEU A 168 5.92 -10.77 2.15
N PRO A 169 7.07 -10.94 2.82
CA PRO A 169 8.36 -11.02 2.15
C PRO A 169 8.56 -12.33 1.38
N VAL A 170 7.78 -13.34 1.69
CA VAL A 170 7.75 -14.61 0.97
C VAL A 170 6.31 -14.86 0.55
N ASP A 171 5.97 -14.37 -0.64
CA ASP A 171 4.65 -14.57 -1.22
C ASP A 171 4.68 -15.78 -2.16
N VAL A 172 3.91 -16.82 -1.83
CA VAL A 172 3.78 -18.06 -2.62
C VAL A 172 3.27 -17.79 -4.04
N LYS A 173 2.60 -16.65 -4.24
CA LYS A 173 1.98 -16.22 -5.49
C LYS A 173 3.00 -15.76 -6.55
N TYR A 174 4.18 -15.36 -6.14
CA TYR A 174 5.24 -14.96 -7.06
C TYR A 174 6.29 -16.07 -7.16
N PRO A 175 6.10 -17.09 -8.03
CA PRO A 175 7.01 -18.23 -8.17
C PRO A 175 8.42 -17.85 -8.67
N HIS A 176 8.67 -16.56 -8.86
CA HIS A 176 9.92 -16.02 -9.39
C HIS A 176 10.95 -15.65 -8.31
N TYR A 177 10.61 -15.84 -7.03
CA TYR A 177 11.62 -15.73 -5.98
C TYR A 177 12.53 -16.97 -6.00
N LEU A 178 13.82 -16.73 -5.78
CA LEU A 178 14.80 -17.75 -5.40
C LEU A 178 14.15 -18.75 -4.46
N ASN A 179 14.51 -20.02 -4.61
CA ASN A 179 14.06 -21.16 -3.82
C ASN A 179 13.44 -20.71 -2.49
N HIS A 180 12.18 -21.02 -2.29
CA HIS A 180 11.36 -20.58 -1.15
C HIS A 180 12.06 -20.82 0.21
N SER A 181 12.85 -21.90 0.27
CA SER A 181 13.65 -22.27 1.43
C SER A 181 14.80 -21.29 1.69
N PHE A 182 15.46 -20.81 0.63
CA PHE A 182 16.52 -19.81 0.75
C PHE A 182 15.95 -18.46 1.20
N CYS A 183 14.82 -18.04 0.67
CA CYS A 183 14.17 -16.80 1.10
C CYS A 183 13.77 -16.86 2.57
N LYS A 184 13.21 -17.98 3.03
CA LYS A 184 12.87 -18.21 4.45
C LYS A 184 14.11 -18.20 5.34
N TYR A 185 15.17 -18.88 4.90
CA TYR A 185 16.45 -18.92 5.63
C TYR A 185 17.04 -17.49 5.76
N PHE A 186 17.12 -16.76 4.66
CA PHE A 186 17.61 -15.37 4.65
C PHE A 186 16.75 -14.47 5.55
N LEU A 187 15.42 -14.56 5.43
CA LEU A 187 14.48 -13.80 6.24
C LEU A 187 14.64 -14.08 7.74
N LYS A 188 14.83 -15.34 8.12
CA LYS A 188 15.08 -15.73 9.51
C LYS A 188 16.35 -15.07 10.07
N HIS A 189 17.44 -15.05 9.30
CA HIS A 189 18.70 -14.42 9.71
C HIS A 189 18.59 -12.91 9.80
N LEU A 190 17.90 -12.30 8.84
CA LEU A 190 17.61 -10.88 8.78
C LEU A 190 16.80 -10.44 10.01
N LEU A 191 15.70 -11.11 10.30
CA LEU A 191 14.83 -10.79 11.43
C LEU A 191 15.50 -10.96 12.78
N LYS A 192 16.41 -11.92 12.94
CA LYS A 192 17.22 -12.08 14.15
C LYS A 192 18.15 -10.89 14.42
N LYS A 193 18.60 -10.20 13.37
CA LYS A 193 19.48 -9.03 13.47
C LYS A 193 18.73 -7.72 13.69
N ALA A 194 17.46 -7.64 13.29
CA ALA A 194 16.64 -6.48 13.56
C ALA A 194 16.36 -6.32 15.06
N ASP A 195 16.42 -5.10 15.56
CA ASP A 195 16.15 -4.80 16.98
C ASP A 195 14.65 -4.65 17.22
N ALA A 196 13.90 -4.16 16.21
CA ALA A 196 12.45 -4.13 16.21
C ALA A 196 11.90 -4.45 14.81
N VAL A 197 10.79 -5.16 14.76
CA VAL A 197 10.05 -5.47 13.54
C VAL A 197 8.68 -4.83 13.63
N ILE A 198 8.27 -4.16 12.56
CA ILE A 198 6.95 -3.54 12.44
C ILE A 198 6.23 -4.22 11.28
N THR A 199 4.93 -4.49 11.42
CA THR A 199 4.12 -5.10 10.36
C THR A 199 2.86 -4.28 10.10
N ALA A 200 2.37 -4.32 8.86
CA ALA A 200 1.16 -3.59 8.48
C ALA A 200 -0.12 -4.28 8.97
N SER A 201 -0.08 -5.57 9.28
CA SER A 201 -1.26 -6.33 9.69
C SER A 201 -0.92 -7.47 10.63
N LYS A 202 -1.93 -7.96 11.34
CA LYS A 202 -1.81 -9.15 12.18
C LYS A 202 -1.49 -10.40 11.35
N GLY A 203 -2.00 -10.49 10.12
CA GLY A 203 -1.69 -11.62 9.24
C GLY A 203 -0.21 -11.68 8.87
N ILE A 204 0.41 -10.53 8.55
CA ILE A 204 1.85 -10.45 8.31
C ILE A 204 2.62 -10.76 9.61
N ALA A 205 2.16 -10.25 10.75
CA ALA A 205 2.78 -10.52 12.05
C ALA A 205 2.83 -12.02 12.33
N ASN A 206 1.70 -12.72 12.20
CA ASN A 206 1.61 -14.17 12.45
C ASN A 206 2.59 -14.98 11.57
N GLU A 207 2.83 -14.56 10.33
CA GLU A 207 3.80 -15.21 9.46
C GLU A 207 5.25 -14.95 9.90
N LEU A 208 5.54 -13.76 10.39
CA LEU A 208 6.89 -13.38 10.83
C LEU A 208 7.20 -13.85 12.26
N GLU A 209 6.19 -14.09 13.11
CA GLU A 209 6.35 -14.63 14.48
C GLU A 209 7.04 -15.99 14.50
N LYS A 210 6.93 -16.74 13.40
CA LYS A 210 7.67 -18.00 13.19
C LYS A 210 9.21 -17.82 13.23
N PHE A 211 9.69 -16.58 13.04
CA PHE A 211 11.11 -16.26 12.92
C PHE A 211 11.59 -15.23 13.94
N CYS A 212 10.70 -14.45 14.54
CA CYS A 212 11.03 -13.32 15.40
C CYS A 212 9.90 -13.00 16.38
N THR A 213 10.25 -12.71 17.65
CA THR A 213 9.29 -12.32 18.71
C THR A 213 9.15 -10.81 18.92
N LYS A 214 9.98 -10.00 18.24
CA LYS A 214 10.06 -8.53 18.43
C LYS A 214 9.12 -7.77 17.50
N ILE A 215 7.88 -8.25 17.33
CA ILE A 215 6.94 -7.73 16.34
C ILE A 215 5.99 -6.71 16.95
N ASN A 216 5.80 -5.62 16.24
CA ASN A 216 4.84 -4.58 16.53
C ASN A 216 3.93 -4.39 15.32
N ILE A 217 2.63 -4.20 15.54
CA ILE A 217 1.68 -4.02 14.46
C ILE A 217 1.35 -2.53 14.33
N TYR A 218 1.47 -2.01 13.12
CA TYR A 218 1.07 -0.67 12.75
C TYR A 218 0.38 -0.70 11.40
N SER A 219 -0.94 -0.71 11.42
CA SER A 219 -1.74 -0.90 10.20
C SER A 219 -1.78 0.34 9.31
N GLY A 220 -1.72 1.53 9.88
CA GLY A 220 -1.72 2.79 9.13
C GLY A 220 -2.00 3.99 10.03
N CYS A 221 -1.90 5.17 9.45
CA CYS A 221 -2.28 6.44 10.08
C CYS A 221 -3.25 7.16 9.14
N ILE A 222 -4.21 7.82 9.74
CA ILE A 222 -5.17 8.68 9.04
C ILE A 222 -4.83 10.11 9.42
N SER A 223 -4.67 10.97 8.41
CA SER A 223 -4.43 12.39 8.65
C SER A 223 -5.63 13.02 9.38
N PRO A 224 -5.41 13.77 10.46
CA PRO A 224 -6.47 14.54 11.12
C PRO A 224 -7.22 15.45 10.14
N GLU A 225 -6.50 16.06 9.20
CA GLU A 225 -7.08 16.94 8.18
C GLU A 225 -8.14 16.23 7.34
N GLU A 226 -7.88 14.98 6.92
CA GLU A 226 -8.84 14.20 6.12
C GLU A 226 -10.09 13.86 6.92
N VAL A 227 -9.95 13.56 8.21
CA VAL A 227 -11.07 13.25 9.09
C VAL A 227 -11.96 14.47 9.36
N HIS A 228 -11.40 15.66 9.42
CA HIS A 228 -12.14 16.90 9.69
C HIS A 228 -12.77 17.52 8.43
N ARG A 229 -12.42 17.08 7.24
CA ARG A 229 -13.06 17.57 6.02
C ARG A 229 -14.55 17.24 5.99
N PRO A 230 -15.42 18.14 5.50
CA PRO A 230 -16.85 17.90 5.45
C PRO A 230 -17.18 16.69 4.57
N THR A 231 -18.19 15.94 4.96
CA THR A 231 -18.76 14.87 4.15
C THR A 231 -19.60 15.47 3.03
N ILE A 232 -19.35 15.08 1.79
CA ILE A 232 -20.06 15.56 0.61
C ILE A 232 -21.15 14.56 0.25
N ILE A 233 -22.39 15.01 0.10
CA ILE A 233 -23.48 14.18 -0.42
C ILE A 233 -23.33 14.12 -1.93
N SER A 234 -23.20 12.92 -2.48
CA SER A 234 -23.13 12.73 -3.93
C SER A 234 -24.50 12.95 -4.58
N PRO A 235 -24.60 13.76 -5.64
CA PRO A 235 -25.86 13.95 -6.38
C PRO A 235 -26.29 12.69 -7.14
N SER A 236 -25.38 11.77 -7.39
CA SER A 236 -25.62 10.48 -8.03
C SER A 236 -25.20 9.35 -7.09
N PHE A 237 -25.73 8.14 -7.30
CA PHE A 237 -25.28 6.95 -6.61
C PHE A 237 -23.94 6.50 -7.15
N THR A 238 -22.88 7.08 -6.62
CA THR A 238 -21.51 6.96 -7.13
C THR A 238 -20.77 5.82 -6.45
N ILE A 239 -20.31 4.84 -7.23
CA ILE A 239 -19.46 3.74 -6.78
C ILE A 239 -18.03 4.02 -7.24
N ASN A 240 -17.14 4.28 -6.29
CA ASN A 240 -15.77 4.69 -6.56
C ASN A 240 -14.76 3.58 -6.25
N TYR A 241 -13.83 3.35 -7.15
CA TYR A 241 -12.65 2.52 -6.90
C TYR A 241 -11.36 3.27 -7.26
N THR A 242 -10.47 3.45 -6.30
CA THR A 242 -9.14 4.05 -6.53
C THR A 242 -8.03 3.03 -6.30
N GLY A 243 -7.20 2.81 -7.33
CA GLY A 243 -5.99 1.97 -7.25
C GLY A 243 -5.86 0.91 -8.33
N SER A 244 -4.81 0.10 -8.22
CA SER A 244 -4.52 -0.93 -9.21
C SER A 244 -5.51 -2.09 -9.15
N ILE A 245 -5.82 -2.65 -10.30
CA ILE A 245 -6.56 -3.89 -10.46
C ILE A 245 -5.57 -5.02 -10.74
N TYR A 246 -5.83 -6.17 -10.17
CA TYR A 246 -5.11 -7.42 -10.43
C TYR A 246 -6.10 -8.40 -11.09
N PRO A 247 -6.14 -8.46 -12.45
CA PRO A 247 -7.21 -9.12 -13.20
C PRO A 247 -7.43 -10.60 -12.83
N ASP A 248 -6.35 -11.32 -12.54
CA ASP A 248 -6.42 -12.76 -12.22
C ASP A 248 -6.96 -13.05 -10.81
N TYR A 249 -7.15 -12.00 -10.00
CA TYR A 249 -7.46 -12.13 -8.57
C TYR A 249 -8.63 -11.30 -8.10
N GLN A 250 -8.89 -10.19 -8.77
CA GLN A 250 -9.97 -9.25 -8.44
C GLN A 250 -11.04 -9.30 -9.51
N ASP A 251 -12.29 -9.35 -9.09
CA ASP A 251 -13.43 -9.44 -9.98
C ASP A 251 -14.55 -8.49 -9.53
N LEU A 252 -15.01 -7.64 -10.43
CA LEU A 252 -16.12 -6.71 -10.21
C LEU A 252 -17.46 -7.31 -10.65
N SER A 253 -17.45 -8.38 -11.44
CA SER A 253 -18.66 -8.95 -12.05
C SER A 253 -19.76 -9.31 -11.05
N PRO A 254 -19.48 -9.80 -9.82
CA PRO A 254 -20.52 -10.07 -8.84
C PRO A 254 -21.32 -8.81 -8.45
N LEU A 255 -20.64 -7.68 -8.25
CA LEU A 255 -21.30 -6.41 -7.96
C LEU A 255 -22.13 -5.92 -9.14
N VAL A 256 -21.59 -5.98 -10.34
CA VAL A 256 -22.30 -5.58 -11.56
C VAL A 256 -23.58 -6.40 -11.72
N LYS A 257 -23.51 -7.73 -11.57
CA LYS A 257 -24.66 -8.63 -11.65
C LYS A 257 -25.74 -8.29 -10.61
N VAL A 258 -25.33 -8.03 -9.37
CA VAL A 258 -26.26 -7.64 -8.29
C VAL A 258 -26.98 -6.32 -8.62
N ILE A 259 -26.24 -5.32 -9.11
CA ILE A 259 -26.83 -4.02 -9.48
C ILE A 259 -27.80 -4.17 -10.66
N LEU A 260 -27.45 -4.95 -11.69
CA LEU A 260 -28.33 -5.21 -12.82
C LEU A 260 -29.62 -5.92 -12.37
N SER A 261 -29.53 -6.91 -11.48
CA SER A 261 -30.70 -7.56 -10.91
C SER A 261 -31.60 -6.59 -10.13
N LEU A 262 -31.02 -5.64 -9.39
CA LEU A 262 -31.80 -4.62 -8.68
C LEU A 262 -32.48 -3.62 -9.64
N ILE A 263 -31.86 -3.34 -10.77
CA ILE A 263 -32.47 -2.51 -11.83
C ILE A 263 -33.64 -3.24 -12.48
N GLU A 264 -33.46 -4.51 -12.85
CA GLU A 264 -34.51 -5.36 -13.42
C GLU A 264 -35.70 -5.53 -12.48
N GLU A 265 -35.46 -5.62 -11.17
CA GLU A 265 -36.53 -5.68 -10.15
C GLU A 265 -37.19 -4.32 -9.86
N GLY A 266 -36.79 -3.25 -10.54
CA GLY A 266 -37.30 -1.89 -10.30
C GLY A 266 -36.90 -1.30 -8.94
N LYS A 267 -35.95 -1.92 -8.22
CA LYS A 267 -35.47 -1.46 -6.91
C LYS A 267 -34.40 -0.37 -7.00
N MET A 268 -33.73 -0.25 -8.15
CA MET A 268 -32.75 0.79 -8.47
C MET A 268 -33.04 1.41 -9.83
N ASN A 269 -32.84 2.72 -9.94
CA ASN A 269 -32.92 3.38 -11.23
C ASN A 269 -31.50 3.42 -11.86
N LYS A 270 -31.37 2.86 -13.05
CA LYS A 270 -30.10 2.84 -13.78
C LYS A 270 -29.49 4.24 -13.96
N LYS A 271 -30.32 5.26 -14.19
CA LYS A 271 -29.88 6.65 -14.40
C LYS A 271 -29.19 7.29 -13.19
N ASP A 272 -29.43 6.77 -12.00
CA ASP A 272 -28.84 7.30 -10.77
C ASP A 272 -27.37 6.88 -10.59
N ILE A 273 -26.93 5.82 -11.29
CA ILE A 273 -25.68 5.13 -11.00
C ILE A 273 -24.52 5.76 -11.79
N ILE A 274 -23.44 6.10 -11.08
CA ILE A 274 -22.18 6.53 -11.67
C ILE A 274 -21.04 5.64 -11.16
N TRP A 275 -20.23 5.16 -12.07
CA TRP A 275 -19.04 4.39 -11.79
C TRP A 275 -17.80 5.28 -11.95
N THR A 276 -16.99 5.39 -10.91
CA THR A 276 -15.72 6.14 -10.97
C THR A 276 -14.54 5.24 -10.70
N TYR A 277 -13.51 5.40 -11.50
CA TYR A 277 -12.27 4.66 -11.35
C TYR A 277 -11.05 5.57 -11.52
N CYS A 278 -10.05 5.34 -10.68
CA CYS A 278 -8.72 5.93 -10.86
C CYS A 278 -7.63 4.90 -10.55
N GLY A 279 -6.83 4.52 -11.55
CA GLY A 279 -5.77 3.54 -11.34
C GLY A 279 -5.07 3.06 -12.61
N LEU A 280 -4.18 2.08 -12.44
CA LEU A 280 -3.27 1.63 -13.50
C LEU A 280 -3.91 0.76 -14.58
N HIS A 281 -5.13 0.25 -14.37
CA HIS A 281 -5.77 -0.70 -15.27
C HIS A 281 -7.16 -0.23 -15.73
N PRO A 282 -7.26 0.96 -16.40
CA PRO A 282 -8.54 1.53 -16.82
C PRO A 282 -9.32 0.59 -17.74
N CYS A 283 -8.68 0.00 -18.73
CA CYS A 283 -9.33 -0.90 -19.69
C CYS A 283 -9.96 -2.12 -19.01
N GLN A 284 -9.33 -2.66 -17.94
CA GLN A 284 -9.90 -3.80 -17.22
C GLN A 284 -11.18 -3.40 -16.47
N TYR A 285 -11.18 -2.22 -15.86
CA TYR A 285 -12.37 -1.72 -15.17
C TYR A 285 -13.51 -1.43 -16.15
N GLU A 286 -13.16 -0.85 -17.28
CA GLU A 286 -14.07 -0.50 -18.36
C GLU A 286 -14.77 -1.75 -18.96
N GLN A 287 -14.02 -2.84 -19.17
CA GLN A 287 -14.54 -4.10 -19.70
C GLN A 287 -15.68 -4.70 -18.86
N TRP A 288 -15.69 -4.51 -17.56
CA TRP A 288 -16.79 -4.97 -16.69
C TRP A 288 -18.06 -4.13 -16.81
N LEU A 289 -17.96 -2.88 -17.28
CA LEU A 289 -19.04 -1.90 -17.23
C LEU A 289 -19.65 -1.56 -18.57
N ILE A 290 -18.84 -1.41 -19.62
CA ILE A 290 -19.31 -0.99 -20.96
C ILE A 290 -20.46 -1.84 -21.51
N PRO A 291 -20.52 -3.19 -21.31
CA PRO A 291 -21.63 -3.99 -21.80
C PRO A 291 -22.97 -3.65 -21.15
N HIS A 292 -22.96 -2.96 -20.02
CA HIS A 292 -24.14 -2.78 -19.17
C HIS A 292 -24.53 -1.32 -18.92
N PHE A 293 -23.57 -0.39 -18.97
CA PHE A 293 -23.77 1.02 -18.64
C PHE A 293 -23.30 1.93 -19.78
N PRO A 294 -24.02 3.04 -20.06
CA PRO A 294 -23.59 4.02 -21.06
C PRO A 294 -22.33 4.77 -20.57
N LYS A 295 -21.58 5.32 -21.53
CA LYS A 295 -20.30 5.99 -21.24
C LYS A 295 -20.42 7.17 -20.27
N GLU A 296 -21.55 7.87 -20.29
CA GLU A 296 -21.84 9.02 -19.42
C GLU A 296 -21.93 8.61 -17.94
N GLN A 297 -22.13 7.33 -17.66
CA GLN A 297 -22.17 6.77 -16.30
C GLN A 297 -20.83 6.18 -15.86
N ILE A 298 -19.78 6.27 -16.69
CA ILE A 298 -18.48 5.65 -16.46
C ILE A 298 -17.38 6.71 -16.56
N ASP A 299 -16.89 7.21 -15.39
CA ASP A 299 -15.79 8.17 -15.33
C ASP A 299 -14.49 7.49 -14.89
N ILE A 300 -13.69 7.10 -15.87
CA ILE A 300 -12.45 6.36 -15.69
C ILE A 300 -11.24 7.25 -15.98
N LYS A 301 -10.30 7.29 -15.04
CA LYS A 301 -9.00 7.96 -15.19
C LYS A 301 -7.86 6.98 -14.95
N ALA A 302 -6.86 6.99 -15.82
CA ALA A 302 -5.68 6.15 -15.67
C ALA A 302 -4.81 6.55 -14.48
N TYR A 303 -4.73 7.85 -14.22
CA TYR A 303 -3.93 8.42 -13.14
C TYR A 303 -4.50 9.77 -12.72
N LEU A 304 -4.54 10.01 -11.42
CA LEU A 304 -4.88 11.31 -10.84
C LEU A 304 -3.88 11.67 -9.74
N PRO A 305 -3.63 12.96 -9.49
CA PRO A 305 -2.96 13.41 -8.27
C PRO A 305 -3.67 12.90 -7.02
N LEU A 306 -2.93 12.70 -5.93
CA LEU A 306 -3.49 12.15 -4.69
C LEU A 306 -4.68 12.96 -4.16
N SER A 307 -4.59 14.28 -4.21
CA SER A 307 -5.67 15.21 -3.79
C SER A 307 -6.96 15.01 -4.58
N GLU A 308 -6.86 14.79 -5.88
CA GLU A 308 -7.98 14.51 -6.78
C GLU A 308 -8.60 13.14 -6.51
N ALA A 309 -7.76 12.11 -6.31
CA ALA A 309 -8.21 10.79 -5.94
C ALA A 309 -8.96 10.81 -4.59
N GLN A 310 -8.43 11.52 -3.59
CA GLN A 310 -9.07 11.71 -2.30
C GLN A 310 -10.39 12.50 -2.40
N LYS A 311 -10.46 13.50 -3.31
CA LYS A 311 -11.71 14.21 -3.60
C LYS A 311 -12.78 13.24 -4.10
N ARG A 312 -12.48 12.39 -5.08
CA ARG A 312 -13.40 11.36 -5.59
C ARG A 312 -13.86 10.40 -4.50
N GLN A 313 -12.96 10.00 -3.61
CA GLN A 313 -13.31 9.16 -2.46
C GLN A 313 -14.33 9.83 -1.53
N ARG A 314 -14.21 11.15 -1.28
CA ARG A 314 -15.16 11.91 -0.45
C ARG A 314 -16.49 12.17 -1.14
N GLU A 315 -16.49 12.33 -2.46
CA GLU A 315 -17.68 12.56 -3.28
C GLU A 315 -18.46 11.27 -3.59
N ALA A 316 -17.88 10.11 -3.35
CA ALA A 316 -18.53 8.83 -3.59
C ALA A 316 -19.70 8.56 -2.64
N THR A 317 -20.67 7.79 -3.09
CA THR A 317 -21.68 7.18 -2.22
C THR A 317 -21.11 5.93 -1.56
N ILE A 318 -20.40 5.12 -2.32
CA ILE A 318 -19.74 3.90 -1.87
C ILE A 318 -18.28 3.91 -2.34
N ASN A 319 -17.35 3.66 -1.43
CA ASN A 319 -15.96 3.38 -1.77
C ASN A 319 -15.73 1.87 -1.83
N LEU A 320 -15.30 1.38 -2.99
CA LEU A 320 -15.11 -0.03 -3.29
C LEU A 320 -13.66 -0.48 -3.04
N VAL A 321 -13.50 -1.59 -2.35
CA VAL A 321 -12.24 -2.32 -2.20
C VAL A 321 -12.39 -3.69 -2.87
N LEU A 322 -11.65 -3.93 -3.93
CA LEU A 322 -11.50 -5.27 -4.49
C LEU A 322 -10.26 -5.93 -3.88
N THR A 323 -10.42 -7.09 -3.30
CA THR A 323 -9.33 -7.83 -2.66
C THR A 323 -9.42 -9.33 -2.96
N TRP A 324 -8.41 -10.06 -2.54
CA TRP A 324 -8.40 -11.51 -2.59
C TRP A 324 -7.67 -12.05 -1.38
N SER A 325 -7.99 -13.26 -0.99
CA SER A 325 -7.21 -14.01 -0.02
C SER A 325 -7.28 -15.51 -0.30
N THR A 326 -6.27 -16.22 0.15
CA THR A 326 -6.21 -17.68 0.07
C THR A 326 -6.00 -18.24 1.47
N SER A 327 -6.11 -19.56 1.63
CA SER A 327 -5.80 -20.23 2.90
C SER A 327 -4.36 -19.98 3.37
N VAL A 328 -3.46 -19.69 2.44
CA VAL A 328 -2.02 -19.46 2.70
C VAL A 328 -1.67 -17.98 2.79
N GLN A 329 -2.35 -17.12 2.02
CA GLN A 329 -2.10 -15.70 1.95
C GLN A 329 -3.22 -14.93 2.65
N LYS A 330 -2.99 -14.58 3.91
CA LYS A 330 -3.94 -13.87 4.77
C LYS A 330 -3.34 -12.57 5.29
N GLY A 331 -4.21 -11.62 5.67
CA GLY A 331 -3.81 -10.40 6.39
C GLY A 331 -3.34 -9.27 5.50
N ILE A 332 -3.73 -9.25 4.24
CA ILE A 332 -3.45 -8.10 3.36
C ILE A 332 -4.41 -6.97 3.70
N LEU A 333 -3.92 -5.98 4.46
CA LEU A 333 -4.61 -4.71 4.65
C LEU A 333 -4.10 -3.68 3.65
N THR A 334 -5.01 -3.20 2.81
CA THR A 334 -4.67 -2.18 1.82
C THR A 334 -4.73 -0.78 2.44
N THR A 335 -3.82 0.11 2.06
CA THR A 335 -3.83 1.53 2.47
C THR A 335 -5.15 2.24 2.10
N LYS A 336 -5.80 1.82 1.01
CA LYS A 336 -7.12 2.34 0.59
C LYS A 336 -8.19 2.21 1.65
N LEU A 337 -8.17 1.12 2.45
CA LEU A 337 -9.11 0.93 3.53
C LEU A 337 -9.07 2.11 4.52
N PHE A 338 -7.88 2.55 4.89
CA PHE A 338 -7.70 3.66 5.83
C PHE A 338 -8.07 5.01 5.21
N GLU A 339 -7.75 5.22 3.94
CA GLU A 339 -8.18 6.40 3.18
C GLU A 339 -9.71 6.48 3.11
N TYR A 340 -10.38 5.36 2.82
CA TYR A 340 -11.84 5.29 2.75
C TYR A 340 -12.50 5.46 4.12
N LEU A 341 -11.94 4.87 5.17
CA LEU A 341 -12.39 5.10 6.54
C LEU A 341 -12.33 6.57 6.92
N ALA A 342 -11.30 7.30 6.50
CA ALA A 342 -11.18 8.73 6.76
C ALA A 342 -12.30 9.56 6.11
N THR A 343 -12.89 9.11 5.00
CA THR A 343 -14.01 9.80 4.35
C THR A 343 -15.32 9.67 5.12
N GLY A 344 -15.46 8.66 5.96
CA GLY A 344 -16.70 8.32 6.65
C GLY A 344 -17.77 7.69 5.77
N LYS A 345 -17.50 7.48 4.49
CA LYS A 345 -18.47 6.92 3.52
C LYS A 345 -18.63 5.41 3.69
N PRO A 346 -19.77 4.83 3.26
CA PRO A 346 -19.92 3.38 3.14
C PRO A 346 -18.77 2.76 2.35
N ILE A 347 -18.21 1.68 2.90
CA ILE A 347 -17.14 0.92 2.26
C ILE A 347 -17.68 -0.45 1.88
N LEU A 348 -17.56 -0.77 0.60
CA LEU A 348 -17.85 -2.10 0.08
C LEU A 348 -16.55 -2.84 -0.18
N VAL A 349 -16.35 -3.96 0.46
CA VAL A 349 -15.22 -4.85 0.21
C VAL A 349 -15.73 -6.13 -0.44
N LEU A 350 -15.23 -6.43 -1.63
CA LEU A 350 -15.46 -7.69 -2.33
C LEU A 350 -14.17 -8.52 -2.31
N THR A 351 -14.27 -9.72 -1.78
CA THR A 351 -13.15 -10.64 -1.65
C THR A 351 -13.32 -11.84 -2.55
N ASN A 352 -12.36 -12.05 -3.43
CA ASN A 352 -12.22 -13.31 -4.13
C ASN A 352 -11.45 -14.29 -3.24
N GLY A 353 -12.12 -15.32 -2.74
CA GLY A 353 -11.57 -16.31 -1.82
C GLY A 353 -12.09 -16.20 -0.39
N VAL A 354 -11.23 -16.36 0.61
CA VAL A 354 -11.61 -16.45 2.03
C VAL A 354 -11.75 -15.07 2.67
N LEU A 355 -12.76 -14.85 3.52
CA LEU A 355 -12.92 -13.61 4.27
C LEU A 355 -11.78 -13.41 5.29
N GLU A 356 -11.17 -12.25 5.25
CA GLU A 356 -10.11 -11.84 6.20
C GLU A 356 -10.70 -11.36 7.52
N THR A 357 -10.37 -12.04 8.60
CA THR A 357 -10.91 -11.76 9.93
C THR A 357 -10.54 -10.35 10.42
N GLU A 358 -9.31 -9.90 10.14
CA GLU A 358 -8.83 -8.58 10.58
C GLU A 358 -9.57 -7.45 9.86
N MET A 359 -9.74 -7.57 8.54
CA MET A 359 -10.50 -6.59 7.75
C MET A 359 -11.96 -6.53 8.19
N LYS A 360 -12.58 -7.70 8.39
CA LYS A 360 -13.95 -7.78 8.92
C LYS A 360 -14.07 -7.07 10.28
N ARG A 361 -13.15 -7.34 11.20
CA ARG A 361 -13.12 -6.70 12.52
C ARG A 361 -12.99 -5.19 12.43
N ILE A 362 -12.11 -4.68 11.55
CA ILE A 362 -11.97 -3.23 11.34
C ILE A 362 -13.30 -2.63 10.85
N LEU A 363 -13.89 -3.20 9.82
CA LEU A 363 -15.14 -2.70 9.26
C LEU A 363 -16.28 -2.73 10.28
N SER A 364 -16.46 -3.83 11.02
CA SER A 364 -17.50 -3.96 12.05
C SER A 364 -17.32 -2.96 13.19
N CYS A 365 -16.06 -2.68 13.62
CA CYS A 365 -15.80 -1.69 14.67
C CYS A 365 -16.26 -0.27 14.29
N TYR A 366 -16.37 0.04 13.00
CA TYR A 366 -16.71 1.37 12.49
C TYR A 366 -18.05 1.40 11.75
N GLN A 367 -18.92 0.42 12.02
CA GLN A 367 -20.29 0.34 11.48
C GLN A 367 -20.36 0.26 9.94
N THR A 368 -19.37 -0.35 9.32
CA THR A 368 -19.36 -0.62 7.88
C THR A 368 -19.43 -2.13 7.64
N GLU A 369 -20.63 -2.68 7.51
CA GLU A 369 -20.82 -4.12 7.29
C GLU A 369 -20.70 -4.55 5.81
N GLY A 370 -20.11 -3.72 4.98
CA GLY A 370 -19.96 -3.96 3.55
C GLY A 370 -18.80 -4.91 3.18
N TYR A 371 -18.74 -6.11 3.79
CA TYR A 371 -17.70 -7.08 3.52
C TYR A 371 -18.29 -8.42 3.08
N PHE A 372 -18.05 -8.78 1.81
CA PHE A 372 -18.65 -9.94 1.16
C PHE A 372 -17.63 -10.76 0.36
N GLN A 373 -17.84 -12.07 0.34
CA GLN A 373 -17.24 -12.92 -0.68
C GLN A 373 -17.95 -12.70 -2.01
N ASN A 374 -17.24 -12.93 -3.12
CA ASN A 374 -17.82 -12.83 -4.47
C ASN A 374 -19.03 -13.77 -4.69
N SER A 375 -19.21 -14.79 -3.87
CA SER A 375 -20.33 -15.73 -3.90
C SER A 375 -21.57 -15.30 -3.10
N GLU A 376 -21.43 -14.28 -2.23
CA GLU A 376 -22.50 -13.86 -1.29
C GLU A 376 -23.51 -12.88 -1.92
N ASN A 377 -24.01 -13.19 -3.11
CA ASN A 377 -24.86 -12.28 -3.91
C ASN A 377 -26.10 -11.78 -3.16
N LYS A 378 -26.77 -12.63 -2.36
CA LYS A 378 -27.98 -12.24 -1.63
C LYS A 378 -27.67 -11.17 -0.58
N ARG A 379 -26.67 -11.40 0.26
CA ARG A 379 -26.26 -10.43 1.30
C ARG A 379 -25.75 -9.12 0.70
N LEU A 380 -24.98 -9.20 -0.38
CA LEU A 380 -24.52 -8.04 -1.13
C LEU A 380 -25.70 -7.24 -1.69
N LYS A 381 -26.70 -7.92 -2.24
CA LYS A 381 -27.92 -7.31 -2.78
C LYS A 381 -28.72 -6.57 -1.72
N ASP A 382 -28.91 -7.17 -0.55
CA ASP A 382 -29.62 -6.56 0.58
C ASP A 382 -28.87 -5.31 1.08
N TRP A 383 -27.53 -5.39 1.20
CA TRP A 383 -26.70 -4.28 1.60
C TRP A 383 -26.74 -3.12 0.60
N ILE A 384 -26.58 -3.37 -0.71
CA ILE A 384 -26.70 -2.35 -1.76
C ILE A 384 -28.08 -1.69 -1.73
N THR A 385 -29.15 -2.47 -1.56
CA THR A 385 -30.51 -1.96 -1.46
C THR A 385 -30.66 -0.99 -0.30
N THR A 386 -30.11 -1.33 0.85
CA THR A 386 -30.13 -0.48 2.05
C THR A 386 -29.38 0.84 1.82
N ILE A 387 -28.18 0.78 1.26
CA ILE A 387 -27.40 1.99 0.98
C ILE A 387 -28.08 2.87 -0.09
N TYR A 388 -28.65 2.26 -1.13
CA TYR A 388 -29.35 3.00 -2.17
C TYR A 388 -30.61 3.72 -1.63
N LYS A 389 -31.40 3.05 -0.81
CA LYS A 389 -32.56 3.68 -0.13
C LYS A 389 -32.11 4.83 0.80
N GLY A 390 -31.05 4.60 1.56
CA GLY A 390 -30.49 5.65 2.42
C GLY A 390 -30.01 6.87 1.62
N TRP A 391 -29.35 6.63 0.47
CA TRP A 391 -28.94 7.71 -0.43
C TRP A 391 -30.13 8.50 -1.00
N LYS A 392 -31.17 7.82 -1.47
CA LYS A 392 -32.40 8.46 -1.97
C LYS A 392 -33.08 9.35 -0.91
N ASN A 393 -33.01 8.94 0.34
CA ASN A 393 -33.62 9.66 1.46
C ASN A 393 -32.68 10.65 2.14
N ASN A 394 -31.45 10.86 1.63
CA ASN A 394 -30.39 11.64 2.29
C ASN A 394 -30.06 11.15 3.71
N GLN A 395 -30.19 9.85 3.97
CA GLN A 395 -29.99 9.17 5.25
C GLN A 395 -28.87 8.11 5.17
N ILE A 396 -27.76 8.43 4.52
CA ILE A 396 -26.63 7.51 4.48
C ILE A 396 -25.97 7.45 5.84
N HIS A 397 -25.84 6.25 6.38
CA HIS A 397 -25.04 6.03 7.58
C HIS A 397 -23.56 6.26 7.28
N HIS A 398 -22.94 7.13 8.05
CA HIS A 398 -21.54 7.43 7.97
C HIS A 398 -20.78 6.73 9.10
N CYS A 399 -19.56 6.27 8.82
CA CYS A 399 -18.68 5.72 9.86
C CYS A 399 -18.38 6.76 10.94
N ASP A 400 -18.20 6.30 12.18
CA ASP A 400 -17.75 7.16 13.27
C ASP A 400 -16.30 7.61 13.06
N ARG A 401 -16.15 8.74 12.37
CA ARG A 401 -14.86 9.33 12.01
C ARG A 401 -14.01 9.71 13.23
N LYS A 402 -14.65 10.11 14.36
CA LYS A 402 -13.92 10.46 15.59
C LYS A 402 -13.25 9.23 16.18
N LYS A 403 -13.97 8.12 16.27
CA LYS A 403 -13.43 6.84 16.75
C LYS A 403 -12.32 6.30 15.83
N ILE A 404 -12.49 6.46 14.51
CA ILE A 404 -11.46 6.11 13.51
C ILE A 404 -10.20 6.97 13.71
N ALA A 405 -10.36 8.29 13.85
CA ALA A 405 -9.26 9.21 14.06
C ALA A 405 -8.47 8.91 15.34
N GLN A 406 -9.13 8.55 16.42
CA GLN A 406 -8.46 8.16 17.66
C GLN A 406 -7.60 6.89 17.46
N LYS A 407 -8.16 5.85 16.83
CA LYS A 407 -7.51 4.55 16.68
C LYS A 407 -6.34 4.55 15.70
N PHE A 408 -6.41 5.38 14.64
CA PHE A 408 -5.39 5.47 13.60
C PHE A 408 -4.71 6.84 13.60
N SER A 409 -4.55 7.42 14.79
CA SER A 409 -4.01 8.76 14.97
C SER A 409 -2.49 8.82 14.79
N GLU A 410 -2.02 10.02 14.55
CA GLU A 410 -0.59 10.30 14.59
C GLU A 410 0.03 10.05 15.96
N ASN A 411 -0.76 10.20 17.02
CA ASN A 411 -0.33 9.91 18.38
C ASN A 411 0.01 8.42 18.57
N GLU A 412 -0.86 7.52 18.10
CA GLU A 412 -0.60 6.07 18.10
C GLU A 412 0.68 5.72 17.33
N ARG A 413 0.89 6.37 16.18
CA ARG A 413 2.14 6.26 15.40
C ARG A 413 3.35 6.70 16.23
N ASN A 414 3.25 7.86 16.86
CA ASN A 414 4.36 8.45 17.61
C ASN A 414 4.71 7.62 18.86
N VAL A 415 3.71 7.10 19.56
CA VAL A 415 3.87 6.15 20.66
C VAL A 415 4.57 4.88 20.21
N LEU A 416 4.15 4.32 19.08
CA LEU A 416 4.81 3.15 18.49
C LEU A 416 6.29 3.45 18.18
N ILE A 417 6.56 4.56 17.47
CA ILE A 417 7.93 4.93 17.10
C ILE A 417 8.80 5.08 18.35
N LYS A 418 8.31 5.74 19.39
CA LYS A 418 9.02 5.85 20.66
C LYS A 418 9.34 4.46 21.23
N LYS A 419 8.35 3.58 21.30
CA LYS A 419 8.50 2.20 21.79
C LYS A 419 9.55 1.42 21.01
N VAL A 420 9.50 1.44 19.66
CA VAL A 420 10.41 0.63 18.82
C VAL A 420 11.79 1.22 18.68
N SER A 421 11.96 2.52 18.92
CA SER A 421 13.25 3.22 18.86
C SER A 421 14.01 3.25 20.19
N ASP A 422 13.37 2.94 21.30
CA ASP A 422 14.05 2.86 22.58
C ASP A 422 14.83 1.55 22.64
N ARG A 423 16.14 1.68 22.92
CA ARG A 423 17.03 0.53 23.13
C ARG A 423 16.61 -0.16 24.42
N THR A 424 15.86 -1.25 24.32
CA THR A 424 15.76 -2.17 25.45
C THR A 424 17.14 -2.79 25.64
N PRO A 425 17.78 -2.67 26.80
CA PRO A 425 19.05 -3.35 27.01
C PRO A 425 18.78 -4.85 26.86
N THR A 426 19.33 -5.44 25.80
CA THR A 426 19.38 -6.90 25.69
C THR A 426 20.09 -7.41 26.92
N ARG A 427 19.35 -8.01 27.86
CA ARG A 427 19.98 -8.86 28.89
C ARG A 427 20.87 -9.83 28.11
N LYS A 428 22.17 -9.67 28.27
CA LYS A 428 23.15 -10.69 27.94
C LYS A 428 22.77 -11.88 28.83
N ASN A 429 22.13 -12.88 28.25
CA ASN A 429 22.14 -14.19 28.86
C ASN A 429 23.59 -14.68 28.74
N THR A 430 24.27 -14.57 29.83
CA THR A 430 25.52 -15.29 30.09
C THR A 430 25.29 -16.78 30.00
#